data_220090515b65c77e853d8a61bc6e7447
#
_entry.id   220090515b65c77e853d8a61bc6e7447
#
_cell.length_a   1.000
_cell.length_b   1.000
_cell.length_c   1.000
_cell.angle_alpha   90.00
_cell.angle_beta   90.00
_cell.angle_gamma   90.00
#
_symmetry.space_group_name_H-M   'P 1'
#
loop_
_entity.id
_entity.type
_entity.pdbx_description
1 polymer ?
#
loop_
_entity_poly.entity_id
_entity_poly.type
_entity_poly.pdbx_seq_one_letter_code
_entity_poly.pdbx_strand_id
1 'polypeptide(L)'
;MSQSNTNSLPETTTAKSPATQTPDKDFYTWSTFFSILTGGATPQEREAYFDIKDEINEERDIQRAEKDRKWLLEYSPIVRFMRHNINLLGHDLNESNMRVKRCTTQQSGGFDPEFGILLCANKFRNRGHMEDTMAHEMVHAYDHLRFKLDPLDLRHAACMEFFTRGQWNITQQLQECVRRRATLSVANRPSCKDQAHAARVVDEVWDSCFNDTRPFDEIYK
;
A
#
# COMPACT_ATOMS: atom_id res chain seq x y z
N MET A 1 68.59 -32.90 -8.48
CA MET A 1 67.69 -33.63 -7.61
C MET A 1 66.83 -32.62 -6.84
N SER A 2 65.63 -32.31 -7.31
CA SER A 2 64.68 -31.46 -6.58
C SER A 2 63.31 -32.04 -6.87
N GLN A 3 62.71 -32.61 -5.85
CA GLN A 3 61.38 -33.18 -5.89
C GLN A 3 60.36 -32.03 -5.67
N SER A 4 59.48 -31.85 -6.61
CA SER A 4 58.31 -30.96 -6.52
C SER A 4 57.15 -31.71 -5.85
N ASN A 5 56.78 -31.27 -4.66
CA ASN A 5 55.62 -31.74 -3.91
C ASN A 5 54.37 -30.96 -4.40
N THR A 6 53.47 -31.63 -5.09
CA THR A 6 52.14 -31.12 -5.43
C THR A 6 51.18 -31.48 -4.32
N ASN A 7 50.82 -30.46 -3.51
CA ASN A 7 49.70 -30.56 -2.54
C ASN A 7 48.39 -30.36 -3.28
N SER A 8 47.62 -31.39 -3.44
CA SER A 8 46.23 -31.36 -3.86
C SER A 8 45.33 -31.00 -2.67
N LEU A 9 44.62 -29.87 -2.79
CA LEU A 9 43.53 -29.44 -1.87
C LEU A 9 42.32 -30.36 -2.03
N PRO A 10 41.61 -30.70 -0.95
CA PRO A 10 40.39 -31.50 -1.04
C PRO A 10 39.26 -30.68 -1.61
N GLU A 11 38.55 -31.23 -2.59
CA GLU A 11 37.29 -30.70 -3.15
C GLU A 11 36.23 -30.64 -2.04
N THR A 12 35.77 -29.42 -1.76
CA THR A 12 34.64 -29.19 -0.88
C THR A 12 33.37 -29.56 -1.63
N THR A 13 32.82 -30.70 -1.33
CA THR A 13 31.51 -31.14 -1.79
C THR A 13 30.44 -30.19 -1.18
N THR A 14 29.95 -29.22 -1.96
CA THR A 14 28.77 -28.43 -1.61
C THR A 14 27.55 -29.33 -1.59
N ALA A 15 27.12 -29.69 -0.38
CA ALA A 15 25.83 -30.35 -0.18
C ALA A 15 24.73 -29.43 -0.73
N LYS A 16 24.03 -29.86 -1.78
CA LYS A 16 22.80 -29.26 -2.25
C LYS A 16 21.80 -29.26 -1.09
N SER A 17 21.38 -28.08 -0.65
CA SER A 17 20.20 -27.92 0.23
C SER A 17 19.02 -28.67 -0.39
N PRO A 18 18.23 -29.41 0.39
CA PRO A 18 17.05 -30.10 -0.11
C PRO A 18 16.11 -29.02 -0.68
N ALA A 19 15.67 -29.20 -1.93
CA ALA A 19 14.67 -28.41 -2.56
C ALA A 19 13.43 -28.43 -1.65
N THR A 20 13.05 -27.28 -1.12
CA THR A 20 11.82 -27.10 -0.36
C THR A 20 10.68 -27.42 -1.32
N GLN A 21 10.12 -28.63 -1.21
CA GLN A 21 8.92 -29.00 -1.95
C GLN A 21 7.82 -28.04 -1.46
N THR A 22 7.25 -27.27 -2.38
CA THR A 22 6.02 -26.49 -2.10
C THR A 22 4.96 -27.46 -1.59
N PRO A 23 4.39 -27.21 -0.40
CA PRO A 23 3.38 -28.10 0.15
C PRO A 23 2.20 -28.21 -0.82
N ASP A 24 1.68 -29.43 -1.00
CA ASP A 24 0.53 -29.67 -1.88
C ASP A 24 -0.71 -28.97 -1.31
N LYS A 25 -1.47 -28.23 -2.15
CA LYS A 25 -2.73 -27.56 -1.74
C LYS A 25 -3.76 -28.54 -1.15
N ASP A 26 -3.65 -29.82 -1.48
CA ASP A 26 -4.46 -30.89 -0.92
C ASP A 26 -4.25 -31.12 0.58
N PHE A 27 -3.16 -30.60 1.15
CA PHE A 27 -2.91 -30.62 2.60
C PHE A 27 -3.78 -29.62 3.38
N TYR A 28 -4.36 -28.62 2.71
CA TYR A 28 -5.23 -27.61 3.32
C TYR A 28 -6.66 -28.16 3.48
N THR A 29 -6.89 -29.00 4.49
CA THR A 29 -8.19 -29.66 4.77
C THR A 29 -8.70 -29.36 6.18
N TRP A 30 -10.01 -29.59 6.39
CA TRP A 30 -10.61 -29.55 7.71
C TRP A 30 -10.00 -30.58 8.66
N SER A 31 -9.63 -31.76 8.15
CA SER A 31 -8.95 -32.80 8.93
C SER A 31 -7.63 -32.32 9.49
N THR A 32 -6.78 -31.70 8.65
CA THR A 32 -5.49 -31.12 9.07
C THR A 32 -5.70 -29.99 10.07
N PHE A 33 -6.70 -29.13 9.85
CA PHE A 33 -7.05 -28.07 10.80
C PHE A 33 -7.43 -28.63 12.18
N PHE A 34 -8.28 -29.65 12.26
CA PHE A 34 -8.64 -30.28 13.52
C PHE A 34 -7.48 -30.98 14.19
N SER A 35 -6.59 -31.63 13.42
CA SER A 35 -5.37 -32.23 13.95
C SER A 35 -4.46 -31.17 14.61
N ILE A 36 -4.33 -30.01 14.00
CA ILE A 36 -3.58 -28.87 14.57
C ILE A 36 -4.26 -28.37 15.85
N LEU A 37 -5.58 -28.22 15.85
CA LEU A 37 -6.34 -27.71 16.98
C LEU A 37 -6.28 -28.63 18.19
N THR A 38 -6.28 -29.97 17.96
CA THR A 38 -6.22 -31.00 19.00
C THR A 38 -4.80 -31.35 19.44
N GLY A 39 -3.78 -30.73 18.85
CA GLY A 39 -2.37 -30.98 19.17
C GLY A 39 -1.79 -32.26 18.57
N GLY A 40 -2.51 -32.89 17.62
CA GLY A 40 -2.06 -34.10 16.92
C GLY A 40 -1.11 -33.86 15.74
N ALA A 41 -0.95 -32.60 15.30
CA ALA A 41 -0.07 -32.24 14.21
C ALA A 41 1.34 -31.91 14.70
N THR A 42 2.35 -32.32 13.93
CA THR A 42 3.75 -31.95 14.16
C THR A 42 3.98 -30.46 13.90
N PRO A 43 5.06 -29.84 14.45
CA PRO A 43 5.43 -28.47 14.15
C PRO A 43 5.57 -28.16 12.66
N GLN A 44 6.16 -29.10 11.89
CA GLN A 44 6.34 -28.98 10.43
C GLN A 44 5.01 -29.02 9.67
N GLU A 45 4.09 -29.90 10.06
CA GLU A 45 2.74 -29.96 9.46
C GLU A 45 1.93 -28.70 9.76
N ARG A 46 2.10 -28.16 10.95
CA ARG A 46 1.45 -26.90 11.33
C ARG A 46 1.96 -25.72 10.50
N GLU A 47 3.27 -25.59 10.33
CA GLU A 47 3.90 -24.56 9.50
C GLU A 47 3.45 -24.68 8.05
N ALA A 48 3.54 -25.86 7.45
CA ALA A 48 3.09 -26.14 6.09
C ALA A 48 1.61 -25.79 5.86
N TYR A 49 0.74 -26.10 6.83
CA TYR A 49 -0.68 -25.74 6.75
C TYR A 49 -0.90 -24.22 6.70
N PHE A 50 -0.19 -23.45 7.53
CA PHE A 50 -0.33 -22.00 7.54
C PHE A 50 0.28 -21.35 6.31
N ASP A 51 1.37 -21.90 5.75
CA ASP A 51 1.96 -21.41 4.51
C ASP A 51 1.00 -21.59 3.32
N ILE A 52 0.39 -22.78 3.18
CA ILE A 52 -0.62 -23.03 2.15
C ILE A 52 -1.84 -22.12 2.32
N LYS A 53 -2.30 -21.96 3.56
CA LYS A 53 -3.42 -21.06 3.88
C LYS A 53 -3.11 -19.62 3.46
N ASP A 54 -1.90 -19.16 3.71
CA ASP A 54 -1.49 -17.82 3.35
C ASP A 54 -1.38 -17.63 1.83
N GLU A 55 -0.87 -18.62 1.10
CA GLU A 55 -0.84 -18.64 -0.37
C GLU A 55 -2.26 -18.60 -0.97
N ILE A 56 -3.18 -19.44 -0.48
CA ILE A 56 -4.58 -19.45 -0.94
C ILE A 56 -5.27 -18.12 -0.63
N ASN A 57 -5.01 -17.53 0.53
CA ASN A 57 -5.56 -16.23 0.89
C ASN A 57 -4.99 -15.11 0.01
N GLU A 58 -3.72 -15.17 -0.35
CA GLU A 58 -3.09 -14.22 -1.25
C GLU A 58 -3.76 -14.21 -2.62
N GLU A 59 -3.90 -15.35 -3.28
CA GLU A 59 -4.57 -15.49 -4.56
C GLU A 59 -6.02 -14.93 -4.50
N ARG A 60 -6.76 -15.29 -3.46
CA ARG A 60 -8.15 -14.85 -3.27
C ARG A 60 -8.26 -13.34 -3.05
N ASP A 61 -7.38 -12.78 -2.22
CA ASP A 61 -7.36 -11.36 -1.92
C ASP A 61 -7.01 -10.55 -3.18
N ILE A 62 -6.01 -10.99 -3.95
CA ILE A 62 -5.61 -10.35 -5.21
C ILE A 62 -6.75 -10.41 -6.21
N GLN A 63 -7.35 -11.59 -6.47
CA GLN A 63 -8.45 -11.75 -7.43
C GLN A 63 -9.65 -10.86 -7.08
N ARG A 64 -10.02 -10.80 -5.79
CA ARG A 64 -11.10 -9.93 -5.31
C ARG A 64 -10.77 -8.46 -5.54
N ALA A 65 -9.56 -8.02 -5.16
CA ALA A 65 -9.16 -6.64 -5.29
C ALA A 65 -9.00 -6.22 -6.76
N GLU A 66 -8.50 -7.08 -7.64
CA GLU A 66 -8.44 -6.80 -9.08
C GLU A 66 -9.82 -6.64 -9.70
N LYS A 67 -10.77 -7.50 -9.33
CA LYS A 67 -12.18 -7.38 -9.76
C LYS A 67 -12.79 -6.07 -9.28
N ASP A 68 -12.54 -5.70 -8.03
CA ASP A 68 -13.06 -4.46 -7.46
C ASP A 68 -12.39 -3.23 -8.09
N ARG A 69 -11.07 -3.25 -8.34
CA ARG A 69 -10.35 -2.19 -9.07
C ARG A 69 -10.94 -1.95 -10.46
N LYS A 70 -11.15 -3.01 -11.25
CA LYS A 70 -11.76 -2.91 -12.58
C LYS A 70 -13.13 -2.26 -12.52
N TRP A 71 -13.96 -2.73 -11.58
CA TRP A 71 -15.30 -2.17 -11.38
C TRP A 71 -15.24 -0.69 -10.99
N LEU A 72 -14.34 -0.30 -10.08
CA LEU A 72 -14.18 1.08 -9.63
C LEU A 72 -13.70 2.01 -10.75
N LEU A 73 -12.76 1.57 -11.57
CA LEU A 73 -12.28 2.33 -12.74
C LEU A 73 -13.40 2.59 -13.76
N GLU A 74 -14.37 1.69 -13.87
CA GLU A 74 -15.45 1.78 -14.83
C GLU A 74 -16.69 2.49 -14.29
N TYR A 75 -17.06 2.26 -13.03
CA TYR A 75 -18.37 2.67 -12.51
C TYR A 75 -18.30 3.68 -11.35
N SER A 76 -17.19 3.79 -10.62
CA SER A 76 -17.11 4.72 -9.50
C SER A 76 -17.08 6.18 -9.97
N PRO A 77 -18.04 7.03 -9.53
CA PRO A 77 -18.05 8.44 -9.92
C PRO A 77 -16.78 9.17 -9.49
N ILE A 78 -16.31 8.96 -8.27
CA ILE A 78 -15.12 9.64 -7.74
C ILE A 78 -13.83 9.19 -8.44
N VAL A 79 -13.67 7.90 -8.70
CA VAL A 79 -12.49 7.36 -9.39
C VAL A 79 -12.45 7.86 -10.84
N ARG A 80 -13.59 7.85 -11.53
CA ARG A 80 -13.70 8.38 -12.91
C ARG A 80 -13.42 9.88 -12.97
N PHE A 81 -13.93 10.65 -12.00
CA PHE A 81 -13.67 12.07 -11.89
C PHE A 81 -12.19 12.36 -11.69
N MET A 82 -11.54 11.69 -10.73
CA MET A 82 -10.11 11.85 -10.49
C MET A 82 -9.28 11.45 -11.71
N ARG A 83 -9.62 10.33 -12.35
CA ARG A 83 -8.96 9.89 -13.59
C ARG A 83 -9.09 10.93 -14.70
N HIS A 84 -10.27 11.53 -14.88
CA HIS A 84 -10.49 12.59 -15.85
C HIS A 84 -9.58 13.81 -15.58
N ASN A 85 -9.49 14.28 -14.33
CA ASN A 85 -8.65 15.41 -13.96
C ASN A 85 -7.15 15.12 -14.14
N ILE A 86 -6.71 13.90 -13.84
CA ILE A 86 -5.34 13.45 -14.07
C ILE A 86 -5.04 13.41 -15.58
N ASN A 87 -6.00 12.96 -16.41
CA ASN A 87 -5.87 12.98 -17.87
C ASN A 87 -5.73 14.38 -18.43
N LEU A 88 -6.43 15.38 -17.86
CA LEU A 88 -6.27 16.79 -18.24
C LEU A 88 -4.85 17.32 -17.97
N LEU A 89 -4.13 16.73 -17.02
CA LEU A 89 -2.72 17.01 -16.72
C LEU A 89 -1.73 16.20 -17.58
N GLY A 90 -2.24 15.43 -18.56
CA GLY A 90 -1.43 14.69 -19.52
C GLY A 90 -1.00 13.29 -19.07
N HIS A 91 -1.59 12.75 -17.99
CA HIS A 91 -1.31 11.41 -17.50
C HIS A 91 -2.56 10.54 -17.47
N ASP A 92 -2.41 9.22 -17.72
CA ASP A 92 -3.51 8.26 -17.64
C ASP A 92 -3.26 7.27 -16.50
N LEU A 93 -4.23 7.15 -15.60
CA LEU A 93 -4.26 6.10 -14.58
C LEU A 93 -5.16 4.96 -15.05
N ASN A 94 -4.55 3.79 -15.19
CA ASN A 94 -5.21 2.57 -15.65
C ASN A 94 -4.72 1.34 -14.88
N GLU A 95 -5.12 0.15 -15.30
CA GLU A 95 -4.74 -1.08 -14.61
C GLU A 95 -3.24 -1.35 -14.58
N SER A 96 -2.46 -0.82 -15.51
CA SER A 96 -1.01 -1.06 -15.59
C SER A 96 -0.21 -0.28 -14.54
N ASN A 97 -0.69 0.90 -14.16
CA ASN A 97 -0.05 1.76 -13.16
C ASN A 97 -0.82 1.86 -11.83
N MET A 98 -1.89 1.08 -11.69
CA MET A 98 -2.59 0.81 -10.42
C MET A 98 -2.44 -0.67 -10.06
N ARG A 99 -1.36 -1.02 -9.36
CA ARG A 99 -1.01 -2.42 -9.09
C ARG A 99 -1.69 -2.93 -7.83
N VAL A 100 -2.17 -4.16 -7.90
CA VAL A 100 -2.73 -4.88 -6.75
C VAL A 100 -1.71 -5.91 -6.26
N LYS A 101 -1.38 -5.87 -4.96
CA LYS A 101 -0.49 -6.84 -4.31
C LYS A 101 -0.92 -7.09 -2.88
N ARG A 102 -0.50 -8.20 -2.29
CA ARG A 102 -0.57 -8.40 -0.85
C ARG A 102 0.56 -7.64 -0.17
N CYS A 103 0.25 -6.87 0.90
CA CYS A 103 1.22 -6.04 1.60
C CYS A 103 1.43 -6.54 3.03
N THR A 104 2.67 -6.43 3.50
CA THR A 104 3.04 -6.67 4.92
C THR A 104 2.84 -5.43 5.79
N THR A 105 2.80 -4.24 5.18
CA THR A 105 2.59 -2.96 5.87
C THR A 105 1.15 -2.81 6.38
N GLN A 106 0.93 -1.83 7.28
CA GLN A 106 -0.41 -1.53 7.80
C GLN A 106 -1.24 -0.65 6.84
N GLN A 107 -0.62 -0.05 5.84
CA GLN A 107 -1.27 0.82 4.87
C GLN A 107 -2.13 0.04 3.89
N SER A 108 -3.22 0.65 3.43
CA SER A 108 -4.12 0.06 2.43
C SER A 108 -3.70 0.33 1.00
N GLY A 109 -2.87 1.36 0.79
CA GLY A 109 -2.33 1.75 -0.52
C GLY A 109 -1.14 2.69 -0.38
N GLY A 110 -0.62 3.14 -1.51
CA GLY A 110 0.44 4.13 -1.60
C GLY A 110 0.64 4.59 -3.04
N PHE A 111 0.99 5.86 -3.20
CA PHE A 111 1.37 6.45 -4.47
C PHE A 111 2.89 6.65 -4.53
N ASP A 112 3.47 6.29 -5.66
CA ASP A 112 4.86 6.56 -6.01
C ASP A 112 4.91 7.15 -7.42
N PRO A 113 5.64 8.29 -7.64
CA PRO A 113 5.68 8.95 -8.93
C PRO A 113 6.24 8.10 -10.07
N GLU A 114 7.13 7.17 -9.79
CA GLU A 114 7.75 6.29 -10.78
C GLU A 114 6.94 5.03 -11.03
N PHE A 115 6.36 4.45 -9.96
CA PHE A 115 5.71 3.15 -10.03
C PHE A 115 4.17 3.21 -10.07
N GLY A 116 3.59 4.38 -9.85
CA GLY A 116 2.15 4.60 -9.81
C GLY A 116 1.51 4.26 -8.46
N ILE A 117 0.28 3.73 -8.47
CA ILE A 117 -0.49 3.42 -7.27
C ILE A 117 -0.37 1.94 -6.93
N LEU A 118 -0.05 1.64 -5.67
CA LEU A 118 -0.09 0.32 -5.07
C LEU A 118 -1.36 0.18 -4.23
N LEU A 119 -2.11 -0.91 -4.43
CA LEU A 119 -3.31 -1.27 -3.68
C LEU A 119 -3.05 -2.58 -2.92
N CYS A 120 -3.17 -2.55 -1.60
CA CYS A 120 -2.87 -3.66 -0.72
C CYS A 120 -4.08 -4.59 -0.57
N ALA A 121 -4.17 -5.64 -1.39
CA ALA A 121 -5.32 -6.54 -1.52
C ALA A 121 -5.86 -7.09 -0.20
N ASN A 122 -4.98 -7.44 0.74
CA ASN A 122 -5.32 -8.01 2.05
C ASN A 122 -5.75 -6.98 3.10
N LYS A 123 -5.76 -5.69 2.77
CA LYS A 123 -6.16 -4.61 3.70
C LYS A 123 -7.58 -4.10 3.46
N PHE A 124 -8.20 -4.46 2.33
CA PHE A 124 -9.54 -3.98 2.01
C PHE A 124 -10.62 -4.79 2.71
N ARG A 125 -11.45 -4.09 3.48
CA ARG A 125 -12.64 -4.68 4.14
C ARG A 125 -13.77 -4.94 3.15
N ASN A 126 -13.94 -4.03 2.19
CA ASN A 126 -14.96 -4.05 1.15
C ASN A 126 -14.56 -3.11 -0.01
N ARG A 127 -15.37 -3.09 -1.07
CA ARG A 127 -15.15 -2.24 -2.25
C ARG A 127 -15.14 -0.74 -1.92
N GLY A 128 -16.00 -0.28 -1.01
CA GLY A 128 -16.02 1.13 -0.58
C GLY A 128 -14.70 1.54 0.08
N HIS A 129 -14.13 0.70 0.94
CA HIS A 129 -12.81 0.97 1.52
C HIS A 129 -11.70 1.02 0.44
N MET A 130 -11.81 0.20 -0.61
CA MET A 130 -10.88 0.26 -1.74
C MET A 130 -11.10 1.54 -2.58
N GLU A 131 -12.35 1.94 -2.80
CA GLU A 131 -12.71 3.20 -3.48
C GLU A 131 -12.11 4.42 -2.76
N ASP A 132 -12.28 4.50 -1.44
CA ASP A 132 -11.70 5.56 -0.62
C ASP A 132 -10.16 5.59 -0.72
N THR A 133 -9.51 4.41 -0.69
CA THR A 133 -8.06 4.31 -0.85
C THR A 133 -7.63 4.72 -2.25
N MET A 134 -8.30 4.24 -3.29
CA MET A 134 -7.98 4.62 -4.67
C MET A 134 -8.11 6.13 -4.88
N ALA A 135 -9.21 6.73 -4.42
CA ALA A 135 -9.42 8.17 -4.51
C ALA A 135 -8.33 8.94 -3.77
N HIS A 136 -7.94 8.49 -2.57
CA HIS A 136 -6.85 9.07 -1.78
C HIS A 136 -5.51 9.06 -2.55
N GLU A 137 -5.09 7.92 -3.07
CA GLU A 137 -3.83 7.80 -3.81
C GLU A 137 -3.87 8.57 -5.15
N MET A 138 -5.05 8.67 -5.78
CA MET A 138 -5.24 9.47 -6.99
C MET A 138 -5.12 10.97 -6.72
N VAL A 139 -5.50 11.46 -5.53
CA VAL A 139 -5.24 12.86 -5.14
C VAL A 139 -3.75 13.10 -5.01
N HIS A 140 -2.99 12.21 -4.39
CA HIS A 140 -1.53 12.31 -4.35
C HIS A 140 -0.90 12.35 -5.76
N ALA A 141 -1.40 11.51 -6.68
CA ALA A 141 -0.97 11.53 -8.07
C ALA A 141 -1.30 12.88 -8.76
N TYR A 142 -2.51 13.39 -8.55
CA TYR A 142 -2.95 14.68 -9.09
C TYR A 142 -2.10 15.85 -8.59
N ASP A 143 -1.82 15.90 -7.29
CA ASP A 143 -0.99 16.94 -6.68
C ASP A 143 0.46 16.86 -7.15
N HIS A 144 1.00 15.68 -7.29
CA HIS A 144 2.35 15.48 -7.84
C HIS A 144 2.49 16.04 -9.27
N LEU A 145 1.42 15.92 -10.08
CA LEU A 145 1.41 16.44 -11.44
C LEU A 145 1.25 17.97 -11.49
N ARG A 146 0.59 18.56 -10.49
CA ARG A 146 0.38 20.02 -10.41
C ARG A 146 1.56 20.77 -9.84
N PHE A 147 2.27 20.17 -8.88
CA PHE A 147 3.28 20.85 -8.08
C PHE A 147 4.62 20.14 -8.18
N LYS A 148 5.70 20.92 -8.10
CA LYS A 148 7.03 20.36 -7.83
C LYS A 148 7.12 20.01 -6.34
N LEU A 149 6.74 18.79 -6.01
CA LEU A 149 6.79 18.31 -4.63
C LEU A 149 8.20 17.81 -4.29
N ASP A 150 8.71 18.26 -3.15
CA ASP A 150 9.92 17.71 -2.55
C ASP A 150 9.47 16.66 -1.50
N PRO A 151 9.78 15.37 -1.69
CA PRO A 151 9.39 14.32 -0.75
C PRO A 151 10.05 14.46 0.63
N LEU A 152 11.12 15.25 0.74
CA LEU A 152 11.82 15.51 2.00
C LEU A 152 11.27 16.75 2.74
N ASP A 153 10.50 17.60 2.06
CA ASP A 153 9.84 18.74 2.70
C ASP A 153 8.57 18.31 3.42
N LEU A 154 8.59 18.44 4.75
CA LEU A 154 7.45 18.07 5.60
C LEU A 154 6.21 18.93 5.35
N ARG A 155 6.36 20.18 4.88
CA ARG A 155 5.24 21.05 4.53
C ARG A 155 4.51 20.54 3.31
N HIS A 156 5.25 20.10 2.28
CA HIS A 156 4.65 19.45 1.11
C HIS A 156 3.91 18.17 1.51
N ALA A 157 4.51 17.34 2.35
CA ALA A 157 3.87 16.13 2.86
C ALA A 157 2.58 16.44 3.65
N ALA A 158 2.59 17.48 4.49
CA ALA A 158 1.40 17.91 5.22
C ALA A 158 0.28 18.39 4.28
N CYS A 159 0.60 19.23 3.28
CA CYS A 159 -0.36 19.71 2.30
C CYS A 159 -1.06 18.56 1.55
N MET A 160 -0.30 17.58 1.09
CA MET A 160 -0.85 16.43 0.35
C MET A 160 -1.91 15.66 1.15
N GLU A 161 -1.77 15.60 2.48
CA GLU A 161 -2.74 14.91 3.34
C GLU A 161 -4.05 15.67 3.56
N PHE A 162 -4.07 16.97 3.32
CA PHE A 162 -5.30 17.76 3.41
C PHE A 162 -6.26 17.49 2.24
N PHE A 163 -5.73 17.34 1.04
CA PHE A 163 -6.52 17.17 -0.19
C PHE A 163 -7.19 15.80 -0.30
N THR A 164 -6.63 14.78 0.33
CA THR A 164 -7.12 13.41 0.22
C THR A 164 -8.47 13.14 0.90
N ARG A 165 -9.04 14.15 1.57
CA ARG A 165 -10.32 14.04 2.27
C ARG A 165 -11.29 15.10 1.79
N GLY A 166 -12.06 14.73 0.76
CA GLY A 166 -13.12 15.58 0.18
C GLY A 166 -13.91 16.35 1.24
N GLN A 167 -13.94 17.65 1.08
CA GLN A 167 -14.58 18.59 2.00
C GLN A 167 -16.10 18.54 1.85
N TRP A 168 -16.73 17.75 2.72
CA TRP A 168 -18.16 17.78 2.87
C TRP A 168 -18.48 18.38 4.24
N ASN A 169 -19.04 19.60 4.25
CA ASN A 169 -19.48 20.34 5.44
C ASN A 169 -18.52 20.32 6.64
N ILE A 170 -17.67 21.33 6.70
CA ILE A 170 -16.55 21.42 7.63
C ILE A 170 -17.04 21.80 9.02
N THR A 171 -17.28 20.83 9.86
CA THR A 171 -17.39 21.01 11.30
C THR A 171 -15.98 21.05 11.93
N GLN A 172 -15.84 21.69 13.10
CA GLN A 172 -14.57 21.67 13.86
C GLN A 172 -14.01 20.26 14.06
N GLN A 173 -14.88 19.25 14.23
CA GLN A 173 -14.51 17.85 14.36
C GLN A 173 -13.81 17.30 13.11
N LEU A 174 -14.24 17.72 11.91
CA LEU A 174 -13.58 17.31 10.67
C LEU A 174 -12.19 17.95 10.56
N GLN A 175 -12.08 19.25 10.89
CA GLN A 175 -10.79 19.93 10.90
C GLN A 175 -9.80 19.26 11.86
N GLU A 176 -10.22 18.90 13.06
CA GLU A 176 -9.38 18.15 14.01
C GLU A 176 -9.00 16.77 13.50
N CYS A 177 -9.94 16.06 12.85
CA CYS A 177 -9.66 14.76 12.24
C CYS A 177 -8.59 14.88 11.15
N VAL A 178 -8.70 15.88 10.28
CA VAL A 178 -7.74 16.15 9.20
C VAL A 178 -6.37 16.51 9.80
N ARG A 179 -6.32 17.45 10.76
CA ARG A 179 -5.07 17.84 11.47
C ARG A 179 -4.37 16.62 12.08
N ARG A 180 -5.12 15.83 12.83
CA ARG A 180 -4.58 14.62 13.47
C ARG A 180 -3.98 13.65 12.46
N ARG A 181 -4.63 13.42 11.34
CA ARG A 181 -4.14 12.48 10.32
C ARG A 181 -2.92 13.02 9.57
N ALA A 182 -2.96 14.29 9.19
CA ALA A 182 -1.81 14.95 8.59
C ALA A 182 -0.60 14.91 9.55
N THR A 183 -0.82 15.17 10.84
CA THR A 183 0.24 15.06 11.85
C THR A 183 0.82 13.65 11.94
N LEU A 184 -0.01 12.62 11.92
CA LEU A 184 0.46 11.22 11.94
C LEU A 184 1.24 10.85 10.67
N SER A 185 0.80 11.32 9.51
CA SER A 185 1.52 11.09 8.25
C SER A 185 2.88 11.78 8.23
N VAL A 186 2.93 13.05 8.64
CA VAL A 186 4.18 13.81 8.75
C VAL A 186 5.13 13.20 9.78
N ALA A 187 4.61 12.74 10.93
CA ALA A 187 5.43 12.11 11.98
C ALA A 187 6.12 10.82 11.53
N ASN A 188 5.54 10.12 10.55
CA ASN A 188 6.13 8.90 9.98
C ASN A 188 7.21 9.18 8.92
N ARG A 189 7.48 10.44 8.57
CA ARG A 189 8.52 10.79 7.60
C ARG A 189 9.90 10.76 8.24
N PRO A 190 10.94 10.25 7.51
CA PRO A 190 12.31 10.16 8.05
C PRO A 190 12.92 11.51 8.48
N SER A 191 12.49 12.60 7.85
CA SER A 191 12.95 13.98 8.16
C SER A 191 12.22 14.60 9.36
N CYS A 192 11.18 13.95 9.89
CA CYS A 192 10.44 14.44 11.06
C CYS A 192 11.14 14.02 12.35
N LYS A 193 11.39 15.00 13.27
CA LYS A 193 12.11 14.75 14.50
C LYS A 193 11.23 14.05 15.54
N ASP A 194 10.01 14.52 15.70
CA ASP A 194 9.04 14.04 16.69
C ASP A 194 7.61 14.48 16.33
N GLN A 195 6.64 14.02 17.12
CA GLN A 195 5.24 14.36 16.92
C GLN A 195 4.93 15.85 17.11
N ALA A 196 5.64 16.54 18.00
CA ALA A 196 5.48 17.98 18.20
C ALA A 196 6.00 18.78 16.99
N HIS A 197 7.09 18.31 16.37
CA HIS A 197 7.57 18.86 15.10
C HIS A 197 6.53 18.65 13.98
N ALA A 198 5.96 17.47 13.86
CA ALA A 198 4.90 17.20 12.88
C ALA A 198 3.69 18.11 13.08
N ALA A 199 3.22 18.31 14.31
CA ALA A 199 2.09 19.18 14.60
C ALA A 199 2.36 20.63 14.19
N ARG A 200 3.55 21.17 14.53
CA ARG A 200 3.93 22.54 14.10
C ARG A 200 3.97 22.71 12.60
N VAL A 201 4.52 21.73 11.86
CA VAL A 201 4.56 21.78 10.39
C VAL A 201 3.14 21.77 9.80
N VAL A 202 2.24 20.95 10.34
CA VAL A 202 0.85 20.90 9.93
C VAL A 202 0.15 22.24 10.18
N ASP A 203 0.35 22.84 11.35
CA ASP A 203 -0.24 24.16 11.69
C ASP A 203 0.32 25.28 10.79
N GLU A 204 1.60 25.24 10.45
CA GLU A 204 2.26 26.23 9.59
C GLU A 204 1.64 26.30 8.19
N VAL A 205 1.25 25.16 7.62
CA VAL A 205 0.68 25.09 6.26
C VAL A 205 -0.86 25.04 6.24
N TRP A 206 -1.50 25.01 7.42
CA TRP A 206 -2.94 24.78 7.53
C TRP A 206 -3.78 25.71 6.64
N ASP A 207 -3.62 27.01 6.80
CA ASP A 207 -4.48 27.98 6.11
C ASP A 207 -4.27 27.97 4.58
N SER A 208 -3.04 27.72 4.13
CA SER A 208 -2.73 27.69 2.70
C SER A 208 -3.20 26.41 2.02
N CYS A 209 -3.08 25.26 2.69
CA CYS A 209 -3.38 23.98 2.07
C CYS A 209 -4.82 23.56 2.29
N PHE A 210 -5.41 23.88 3.45
CA PHE A 210 -6.79 23.52 3.75
C PHE A 210 -7.83 24.24 2.89
N ASN A 211 -7.49 25.41 2.36
CA ASN A 211 -8.35 26.20 1.48
C ASN A 211 -8.19 25.86 -0.02
N ASP A 212 -7.21 25.05 -0.41
CA ASP A 212 -7.14 24.54 -1.79
C ASP A 212 -8.07 23.31 -1.92
N THR A 213 -9.19 23.49 -2.58
CA THR A 213 -10.23 22.46 -2.74
C THR A 213 -10.20 21.78 -4.11
N ARG A 214 -9.27 22.18 -5.00
CA ARG A 214 -9.16 21.59 -6.33
C ARG A 214 -8.71 20.12 -6.28
N PRO A 215 -9.21 19.23 -7.17
CA PRO A 215 -10.07 19.52 -8.33
C PRO A 215 -11.57 19.59 -8.01
N PHE A 216 -11.98 19.48 -6.74
CA PHE A 216 -13.39 19.28 -6.34
C PHE A 216 -14.27 20.53 -6.45
N ASP A 217 -13.67 21.72 -6.57
CA ASP A 217 -14.42 22.99 -6.72
C ASP A 217 -15.35 23.02 -7.94
N GLU A 218 -15.00 22.28 -8.98
CA GLU A 218 -15.72 22.31 -10.25
C GLU A 218 -16.99 21.47 -10.25
N ILE A 219 -17.16 20.58 -9.26
CA ILE A 219 -18.32 19.67 -9.18
C ILE A 219 -19.52 20.33 -8.49
N TYR A 220 -19.31 21.34 -7.64
CA TYR A 220 -20.30 21.85 -6.68
C TYR A 220 -20.68 23.32 -6.87
N LYS A 221 -20.48 23.87 -8.07
CA LYS A 221 -20.97 25.20 -8.44
C LYS A 221 -22.32 25.14 -9.14
#